data_7f1eea14d2e17942d7ac42aaf0f908f5
#
_entry.id   7f1eea14d2e17942d7ac42aaf0f908f5
#
_cell.length_a   1.000
_cell.length_b   1.000
_cell.length_c   1.000
_cell.angle_alpha   90.00
_cell.angle_beta   90.00
_cell.angle_gamma   90.00
#
_symmetry.space_group_name_H-M   'P 1'
#
loop_
_entity.id
_entity.type
_entity.pdbx_description
1 polymer ?
#
loop_
_entity_poly.entity_id
_entity_poly.type
_entity_poly.pdbx_seq_one_letter_code
_entity_poly.pdbx_strand_id
1 'polypeptide(L)'
;MTKGWGPLGWATLHSISALYPDNPSALEQEMFSRWLVSFTQTILCPSCMKHFSDAVAAYTHMNPTWKSSRRGVVEFVMRAHNSVNSRNHRKMYTFAESITELEKILPSALAPTRRQEYLSYIRSDWMKNMTIEGISTAPKIRELNMIEENYWSKRSFEWYELSVFSDINVSPIANVSSSLTNSGGALIPRLSMPQGGFRLKTFGRIGPLSSLRS
;
A
#
# COMPACT_ATOMS: atom_id res chain seq x y z
N MET A 1 7.80 -10.28 17.05
CA MET A 1 6.37 -10.02 17.37
C MET A 1 5.93 -8.74 16.68
N THR A 2 4.87 -8.79 15.87
CA THR A 2 4.37 -7.67 15.04
C THR A 2 3.39 -6.74 15.79
N LYS A 3 3.52 -6.64 17.14
CA LYS A 3 2.49 -6.02 17.99
C LYS A 3 2.25 -4.52 17.76
N GLY A 4 3.21 -3.81 17.20
CA GLY A 4 3.09 -2.36 16.97
C GLY A 4 2.71 -2.01 15.53
N TRP A 5 3.58 -2.32 14.56
CA TRP A 5 3.42 -1.90 13.18
C TRP A 5 2.34 -2.67 12.40
N GLY A 6 2.11 -3.96 12.73
CA GLY A 6 1.20 -4.80 11.96
C GLY A 6 -0.25 -4.27 11.92
N PRO A 7 -0.89 -4.01 13.07
CA PRO A 7 -2.23 -3.41 13.10
C PRO A 7 -2.29 -2.06 12.38
N LEU A 8 -1.30 -1.19 12.56
CA LEU A 8 -1.23 0.10 11.89
C LEU A 8 -1.04 -0.03 10.38
N GLY A 9 -0.19 -0.98 9.95
CA GLY A 9 0.01 -1.28 8.53
C GLY A 9 -1.27 -1.78 7.86
N TRP A 10 -2.02 -2.69 8.51
CA TRP A 10 -3.30 -3.16 7.99
C TRP A 10 -4.37 -2.06 7.97
N ALA A 11 -4.46 -1.25 9.03
CA ALA A 11 -5.34 -0.08 9.05
C ALA A 11 -5.04 0.88 7.88
N THR A 12 -3.75 1.12 7.62
CA THR A 12 -3.29 1.93 6.48
C THR A 12 -3.71 1.31 5.15
N LEU A 13 -3.42 0.03 4.91
CA LEU A 13 -3.77 -0.66 3.66
C LEU A 13 -5.28 -0.65 3.40
N HIS A 14 -6.10 -0.98 4.40
CA HIS A 14 -7.56 -0.98 4.26
C HIS A 14 -8.09 0.43 3.99
N SER A 15 -7.62 1.46 4.71
CA SER A 15 -8.07 2.83 4.47
C SER A 15 -7.66 3.35 3.09
N ILE A 16 -6.44 3.04 2.61
CA ILE A 16 -6.00 3.42 1.27
C ILE A 16 -6.82 2.71 0.19
N SER A 17 -7.16 1.43 0.39
CA SER A 17 -8.03 0.70 -0.55
C SER A 17 -9.43 1.32 -0.64
N ALA A 18 -9.97 1.80 0.48
CA ALA A 18 -11.26 2.49 0.51
C ALA A 18 -11.21 3.89 -0.14
N LEU A 19 -10.09 4.61 0.01
CA LEU A 19 -9.85 5.91 -0.61
C LEU A 19 -9.53 5.85 -2.11
N TYR A 20 -9.18 4.66 -2.62
CA TYR A 20 -8.78 4.52 -4.01
C TYR A 20 -9.94 4.86 -4.96
N PRO A 21 -9.71 5.56 -6.09
CA PRO A 21 -10.79 5.93 -7.01
C PRO A 21 -11.47 4.72 -7.65
N ASP A 22 -12.78 4.83 -7.94
CA ASP A 22 -13.50 3.79 -8.68
C ASP A 22 -12.95 3.65 -10.11
N ASN A 23 -12.62 4.78 -10.73
CA ASN A 23 -12.05 4.86 -12.08
C ASN A 23 -10.74 5.69 -12.03
N PRO A 24 -9.63 5.09 -11.57
CA PRO A 24 -8.38 5.80 -11.44
C PRO A 24 -7.77 6.13 -12.80
N SER A 25 -7.24 7.35 -12.94
CA SER A 25 -6.40 7.73 -14.07
C SER A 25 -5.10 6.91 -14.10
N ALA A 26 -4.42 6.89 -15.24
CA ALA A 26 -3.12 6.22 -15.36
C ALA A 26 -2.09 6.76 -14.34
N LEU A 27 -2.12 8.07 -14.06
CA LEU A 27 -1.25 8.71 -13.06
C LEU A 27 -1.58 8.22 -11.63
N GLU A 28 -2.84 8.08 -11.29
CA GLU A 28 -3.26 7.56 -9.97
C GLU A 28 -2.89 6.08 -9.80
N GLN A 29 -2.99 5.27 -10.85
CA GLN A 29 -2.54 3.88 -10.84
C GLN A 29 -1.02 3.77 -10.66
N GLU A 30 -0.24 4.64 -11.32
CA GLU A 30 1.21 4.71 -11.14
C GLU A 30 1.56 5.18 -9.74
N MET A 31 0.95 6.25 -9.26
CA MET A 31 1.14 6.76 -7.90
C MET A 31 0.85 5.67 -6.84
N PHE A 32 -0.28 4.97 -6.97
CA PHE A 32 -0.61 3.86 -6.08
C PHE A 32 0.43 2.72 -6.17
N SER A 33 0.91 2.42 -7.37
CA SER A 33 1.93 1.39 -7.57
C SER A 33 3.24 1.76 -6.85
N ARG A 34 3.67 3.02 -6.93
CA ARG A 34 4.84 3.55 -6.22
C ARG A 34 4.61 3.55 -4.71
N TRP A 35 3.43 3.96 -4.26
CA TRP A 35 3.03 3.91 -2.86
C TRP A 35 3.11 2.48 -2.32
N LEU A 36 2.54 1.50 -3.04
CA LEU A 36 2.53 0.09 -2.63
C LEU A 36 3.95 -0.50 -2.55
N VAL A 37 4.83 -0.18 -3.49
CA VAL A 37 6.25 -0.56 -3.43
C VAL A 37 6.92 0.03 -2.20
N SER A 38 6.72 1.32 -1.95
CA SER A 38 7.31 2.02 -0.80
C SER A 38 6.75 1.48 0.52
N PHE A 39 5.43 1.22 0.60
CA PHE A 39 4.80 0.55 1.73
C PHE A 39 5.42 -0.84 1.99
N THR A 40 5.52 -1.66 0.96
CA THR A 40 6.09 -3.01 1.06
C THR A 40 7.51 -2.97 1.62
N GLN A 41 8.35 -2.05 1.13
CA GLN A 41 9.74 -1.90 1.54
C GLN A 41 9.91 -1.27 2.94
N THR A 42 8.85 -0.73 3.53
CA THR A 42 8.84 -0.21 4.91
C THR A 42 8.28 -1.19 5.94
N ILE A 43 7.92 -2.41 5.53
CA ILE A 43 7.50 -3.47 6.45
C ILE A 43 8.70 -3.90 7.30
N LEU A 44 8.60 -3.74 8.62
CA LEU A 44 9.73 -3.90 9.56
C LEU A 44 10.17 -5.35 9.78
N CYS A 45 9.34 -6.32 9.43
CA CYS A 45 9.65 -7.75 9.56
C CYS A 45 10.09 -8.29 8.20
N PRO A 46 11.35 -8.69 7.99
CA PRO A 46 11.84 -9.14 6.69
C PRO A 46 11.05 -10.30 6.08
N SER A 47 10.67 -11.30 6.90
CA SER A 47 9.82 -12.39 6.42
C SER A 47 8.41 -11.94 6.07
N CYS A 48 7.85 -10.96 6.80
CA CYS A 48 6.54 -10.39 6.49
C CYS A 48 6.61 -9.57 5.18
N MET A 49 7.68 -8.79 5.00
CA MET A 49 7.95 -8.03 3.77
C MET A 49 8.02 -8.96 2.56
N LYS A 50 8.81 -10.04 2.68
CA LYS A 50 8.91 -11.05 1.62
C LYS A 50 7.56 -11.66 1.28
N HIS A 51 6.80 -12.11 2.29
CA HIS A 51 5.49 -12.71 2.07
C HIS A 51 4.48 -11.74 1.43
N PHE A 52 4.51 -10.46 1.84
CA PHE A 52 3.63 -9.46 1.25
C PHE A 52 4.04 -9.16 -0.19
N SER A 53 5.34 -9.04 -0.47
CA SER A 53 5.87 -8.88 -1.83
C SER A 53 5.47 -10.04 -2.74
N ASP A 54 5.60 -11.29 -2.26
CA ASP A 54 5.19 -12.48 -3.00
C ASP A 54 3.69 -12.48 -3.29
N ALA A 55 2.86 -12.04 -2.32
CA ALA A 55 1.41 -11.92 -2.51
C ALA A 55 1.04 -10.84 -3.55
N VAL A 56 1.71 -9.68 -3.53
CA VAL A 56 1.54 -8.64 -4.56
C VAL A 56 1.89 -9.17 -5.94
N ALA A 57 3.03 -9.86 -6.07
CA ALA A 57 3.49 -10.41 -7.34
C ALA A 57 2.52 -11.47 -7.88
N ALA A 58 2.12 -12.43 -7.02
CA ALA A 58 1.19 -13.50 -7.37
C ALA A 58 -0.17 -12.94 -7.79
N TYR A 59 -0.72 -12.00 -7.02
CA TYR A 59 -2.02 -11.40 -7.33
C TYR A 59 -1.97 -10.58 -8.63
N THR A 60 -0.89 -9.82 -8.86
CA THR A 60 -0.70 -9.05 -10.09
C THR A 60 -0.59 -9.95 -11.31
N HIS A 61 0.06 -11.10 -11.17
CA HIS A 61 0.15 -12.09 -12.26
C HIS A 61 -1.22 -12.66 -12.63
N MET A 62 -2.04 -13.01 -11.63
CA MET A 62 -3.37 -13.57 -11.85
C MET A 62 -4.41 -12.52 -12.28
N ASN A 63 -4.24 -11.29 -11.89
CA ASN A 63 -5.18 -10.19 -12.08
C ASN A 63 -4.46 -8.93 -12.58
N PRO A 64 -3.97 -8.87 -13.83
CA PRO A 64 -3.09 -7.79 -14.30
C PRO A 64 -3.73 -6.39 -14.23
N THR A 65 -5.06 -6.31 -14.28
CA THR A 65 -5.82 -5.05 -14.26
C THR A 65 -6.37 -4.66 -12.88
N TRP A 66 -5.99 -5.35 -11.80
CA TRP A 66 -6.58 -5.12 -10.48
C TRP A 66 -6.48 -3.68 -9.96
N LYS A 67 -5.48 -2.92 -10.41
CA LYS A 67 -5.29 -1.51 -10.06
C LYS A 67 -6.15 -0.55 -10.89
N SER A 68 -6.92 -1.03 -11.85
CA SER A 68 -7.79 -0.19 -12.67
C SER A 68 -9.11 0.19 -12.00
N SER A 69 -9.36 -0.25 -10.77
CA SER A 69 -10.57 0.07 -10.03
C SER A 69 -10.39 -0.03 -8.51
N ARG A 70 -11.21 0.71 -7.74
CA ARG A 70 -11.31 0.56 -6.28
C ARG A 70 -11.64 -0.89 -5.90
N ARG A 71 -12.60 -1.51 -6.59
CA ARG A 71 -12.99 -2.89 -6.39
C ARG A 71 -11.79 -3.84 -6.38
N GLY A 72 -10.92 -3.76 -7.40
CA GLY A 72 -9.75 -4.62 -7.51
C GLY A 72 -8.74 -4.41 -6.39
N VAL A 73 -8.54 -3.15 -5.96
CA VAL A 73 -7.63 -2.83 -4.85
C VAL A 73 -8.19 -3.30 -3.51
N VAL A 74 -9.49 -3.12 -3.27
CA VAL A 74 -10.17 -3.63 -2.06
C VAL A 74 -10.09 -5.15 -2.01
N GLU A 75 -10.38 -5.85 -3.12
CA GLU A 75 -10.27 -7.30 -3.19
C GLU A 75 -8.85 -7.78 -2.87
N PHE A 76 -7.83 -7.17 -3.47
CA PHE A 76 -6.44 -7.50 -3.17
C PHE A 76 -6.13 -7.39 -1.68
N VAL A 77 -6.49 -6.26 -1.05
CA VAL A 77 -6.17 -6.03 0.37
C VAL A 77 -6.88 -7.02 1.29
N MET A 78 -8.17 -7.33 1.02
CA MET A 78 -8.93 -8.33 1.79
C MET A 78 -8.31 -9.73 1.66
N ARG A 79 -7.95 -10.13 0.45
CA ARG A 79 -7.32 -11.43 0.19
C ARG A 79 -5.92 -11.53 0.79
N ALA A 80 -5.13 -10.47 0.71
CA ALA A 80 -3.80 -10.42 1.34
C ALA A 80 -3.90 -10.52 2.87
N HIS A 81 -4.87 -9.85 3.49
CA HIS A 81 -5.12 -9.96 4.93
C HIS A 81 -5.55 -11.37 5.33
N ASN A 82 -6.51 -11.96 4.60
CA ASN A 82 -6.93 -13.35 4.84
C ASN A 82 -5.80 -14.36 4.60
N SER A 83 -4.87 -14.09 3.68
CA SER A 83 -3.66 -14.93 3.49
C SER A 83 -2.77 -14.93 4.75
N VAL A 84 -2.61 -13.78 5.39
CA VAL A 84 -1.86 -13.67 6.65
C VAL A 84 -2.63 -14.31 7.80
N ASN A 85 -3.94 -14.13 7.87
CA ASN A 85 -4.79 -14.77 8.88
C ASN A 85 -4.73 -16.30 8.77
N SER A 86 -4.88 -16.85 7.57
CA SER A 86 -4.78 -18.29 7.31
C SER A 86 -3.41 -18.86 7.74
N ARG A 87 -2.32 -18.19 7.36
CA ARG A 87 -0.95 -18.60 7.76
C ARG A 87 -0.74 -18.61 9.27
N ASN A 88 -1.37 -17.66 9.96
CA ASN A 88 -1.26 -17.52 11.41
C ASN A 88 -2.35 -18.30 12.18
N HIS A 89 -3.10 -19.17 11.51
CA HIS A 89 -4.21 -19.94 12.08
C HIS A 89 -5.24 -19.04 12.80
N ARG A 90 -5.51 -17.86 12.21
CA ARG A 90 -6.52 -16.91 12.70
C ARG A 90 -7.79 -17.03 11.89
N LYS A 91 -8.89 -16.48 12.43
CA LYS A 91 -10.16 -16.38 11.69
C LYS A 91 -9.93 -15.64 10.38
N MET A 92 -10.39 -16.24 9.28
CA MET A 92 -10.58 -15.56 8.02
C MET A 92 -11.96 -14.91 8.01
N TYR A 93 -12.06 -13.75 7.40
CA TYR A 93 -13.29 -12.97 7.37
C TYR A 93 -13.91 -13.04 5.98
N THR A 94 -15.24 -13.16 5.91
CA THR A 94 -16.00 -12.85 4.70
C THR A 94 -15.91 -11.34 4.43
N PHE A 95 -16.34 -10.91 3.24
CA PHE A 95 -16.33 -9.48 2.92
C PHE A 95 -17.20 -8.68 3.90
N ALA A 96 -18.43 -9.11 4.12
CA ALA A 96 -19.36 -8.43 5.04
C ALA A 96 -18.82 -8.35 6.48
N GLU A 97 -18.27 -9.47 6.99
CA GLU A 97 -17.62 -9.47 8.31
C GLU A 97 -16.43 -8.51 8.37
N SER A 98 -15.63 -8.46 7.28
CA SER A 98 -14.47 -7.55 7.19
C SER A 98 -14.90 -6.09 7.28
N ILE A 99 -15.93 -5.68 6.54
CA ILE A 99 -16.45 -4.30 6.59
C ILE A 99 -16.98 -3.98 7.98
N THR A 100 -17.81 -4.85 8.56
CA THR A 100 -18.36 -4.65 9.92
C THR A 100 -17.25 -4.51 10.97
N GLU A 101 -16.22 -5.35 10.90
CA GLU A 101 -15.12 -5.28 11.84
C GLU A 101 -14.23 -4.05 11.62
N LEU A 102 -13.97 -3.68 10.36
CA LEU A 102 -13.22 -2.47 10.01
C LEU A 102 -13.95 -1.21 10.48
N GLU A 103 -15.23 -1.09 10.26
CA GLU A 103 -16.03 0.05 10.74
C GLU A 103 -15.93 0.23 12.26
N LYS A 104 -15.92 -0.89 13.00
CA LYS A 104 -15.81 -0.92 14.45
C LYS A 104 -14.42 -0.53 14.96
N ILE A 105 -13.35 -1.09 14.38
CA ILE A 105 -11.97 -0.91 14.89
C ILE A 105 -11.23 0.26 14.23
N LEU A 106 -11.69 0.69 13.06
CA LEU A 106 -11.12 1.76 12.25
C LEU A 106 -12.25 2.63 11.67
N PRO A 107 -13.01 3.36 12.48
CA PRO A 107 -13.97 4.33 11.96
C PRO A 107 -13.34 5.23 10.91
N SER A 108 -14.07 5.57 9.85
CA SER A 108 -13.56 6.38 8.73
C SER A 108 -12.93 7.70 9.18
N ALA A 109 -13.51 8.35 10.19
CA ALA A 109 -12.97 9.57 10.80
C ALA A 109 -11.60 9.38 11.50
N LEU A 110 -11.27 8.17 11.96
CA LEU A 110 -9.98 7.85 12.60
C LEU A 110 -8.92 7.34 11.61
N ALA A 111 -9.32 6.97 10.41
CA ALA A 111 -8.42 6.40 9.41
C ALA A 111 -7.22 7.33 9.06
N PRO A 112 -7.37 8.65 8.88
CA PRO A 112 -6.25 9.55 8.66
C PRO A 112 -5.24 9.53 9.82
N THR A 113 -5.72 9.55 11.07
CA THR A 113 -4.88 9.48 12.27
C THR A 113 -4.08 8.18 12.30
N ARG A 114 -4.71 7.04 12.00
CA ARG A 114 -4.02 5.73 11.96
C ARG A 114 -2.95 5.66 10.87
N ARG A 115 -3.17 6.28 9.71
CA ARG A 115 -2.14 6.38 8.67
C ARG A 115 -0.94 7.22 9.12
N GLN A 116 -1.20 8.35 9.82
CA GLN A 116 -0.13 9.18 10.39
C GLN A 116 0.64 8.46 11.50
N GLU A 117 -0.05 7.70 12.36
CA GLU A 117 0.59 6.86 13.38
C GLU A 117 1.50 5.80 12.75
N TYR A 118 1.06 5.16 11.65
CA TYR A 118 1.89 4.23 10.90
C TYR A 118 3.16 4.89 10.37
N LEU A 119 3.02 6.04 9.70
CA LEU A 119 4.16 6.79 9.15
C LEU A 119 5.13 7.24 10.24
N SER A 120 4.62 7.68 11.37
CA SER A 120 5.44 8.05 12.54
C SER A 120 6.15 6.84 13.13
N TYR A 121 5.46 5.69 13.21
CA TYR A 121 6.02 4.46 13.74
C TYR A 121 7.19 3.95 12.88
N ILE A 122 7.00 3.81 11.57
CA ILE A 122 8.07 3.34 10.67
C ILE A 122 9.25 4.30 10.64
N ARG A 123 9.00 5.62 10.67
CA ARG A 123 10.06 6.64 10.76
C ARG A 123 10.87 6.49 12.04
N SER A 124 10.21 6.37 13.19
CA SER A 124 10.88 6.21 14.48
C SER A 124 11.68 4.93 14.56
N ASP A 125 11.14 3.81 14.07
CA ASP A 125 11.82 2.52 14.10
C ASP A 125 13.04 2.48 13.20
N TRP A 126 12.91 2.95 11.96
CA TRP A 126 14.01 3.01 11.00
C TRP A 126 15.12 3.98 11.42
N MET A 127 14.77 5.09 12.08
CA MET A 127 15.77 6.02 12.62
C MET A 127 16.58 5.43 13.79
N LYS A 128 15.98 4.56 14.60
CA LYS A 128 16.67 3.87 15.70
C LYS A 128 17.66 2.83 15.16
N ASN A 129 17.33 2.20 14.06
CA ASN A 129 18.14 1.19 13.41
C ASN A 129 18.97 1.82 12.29
N MET A 130 19.91 2.75 12.64
CA MET A 130 20.78 3.44 11.67
C MET A 130 21.80 2.48 11.03
N THR A 131 21.28 1.47 10.37
CA THR A 131 22.03 0.56 9.50
C THR A 131 22.02 1.07 8.06
N ILE A 132 22.83 0.47 7.18
CA ILE A 132 22.81 0.75 5.73
C ILE A 132 21.38 0.56 5.18
N GLU A 133 20.64 -0.42 5.69
CA GLU A 133 19.23 -0.68 5.33
C GLU A 133 18.31 0.47 5.75
N GLY A 134 18.49 1.05 6.92
CA GLY A 134 17.75 2.24 7.37
C GLY A 134 17.95 3.44 6.46
N ILE A 135 19.18 3.67 5.99
CA ILE A 135 19.49 4.74 5.03
C ILE A 135 18.75 4.49 3.69
N SER A 136 18.74 3.26 3.19
CA SER A 136 18.08 2.90 1.93
C SER A 136 16.55 3.04 1.99
N THR A 137 15.95 2.94 3.18
CA THR A 137 14.50 3.01 3.39
C THR A 137 13.99 4.45 3.60
N ALA A 138 14.86 5.37 4.02
CA ALA A 138 14.48 6.77 4.23
C ALA A 138 13.80 7.44 3.01
N PRO A 139 14.26 7.22 1.75
CA PRO A 139 13.55 7.74 0.58
C PRO A 139 12.12 7.21 0.45
N LYS A 140 11.88 5.94 0.83
CA LYS A 140 10.57 5.31 0.77
C LYS A 140 9.60 5.89 1.79
N ILE A 141 10.08 6.16 3.00
CA ILE A 141 9.29 6.84 4.04
C ILE A 141 8.93 8.26 3.58
N ARG A 142 9.87 9.00 2.97
CA ARG A 142 9.59 10.33 2.40
C ARG A 142 8.53 10.27 1.29
N GLU A 143 8.61 9.29 0.41
CA GLU A 143 7.62 9.10 -0.65
C GLU A 143 6.22 8.81 -0.08
N LEU A 144 6.11 7.91 0.91
CA LEU A 144 4.84 7.64 1.58
C LEU A 144 4.25 8.90 2.23
N ASN A 145 5.06 9.69 2.94
CA ASN A 145 4.61 10.96 3.54
C ASN A 145 4.14 11.94 2.47
N MET A 146 4.90 12.11 1.39
CA MET A 146 4.56 13.02 0.30
C MET A 146 3.22 12.64 -0.36
N ILE A 147 2.98 11.35 -0.60
CA ILE A 147 1.73 10.88 -1.19
C ILE A 147 0.56 11.03 -0.18
N GLU A 148 0.79 10.75 1.11
CA GLU A 148 -0.21 10.99 2.14
C GLU A 148 -0.63 12.46 2.19
N GLU A 149 0.32 13.39 2.28
CA GLU A 149 0.06 14.83 2.40
C GLU A 149 -0.61 15.42 1.15
N ASN A 150 -0.21 14.96 -0.03
CA ASN A 150 -0.66 15.58 -1.28
C ASN A 150 -1.86 14.90 -1.92
N TYR A 151 -2.19 13.67 -1.52
CA TYR A 151 -3.25 12.92 -2.15
C TYR A 151 -4.22 12.26 -1.16
N TRP A 152 -3.77 11.33 -0.30
CA TRP A 152 -4.68 10.56 0.54
C TRP A 152 -5.39 11.38 1.61
N SER A 153 -4.69 12.32 2.24
CA SER A 153 -5.26 13.19 3.28
C SER A 153 -6.37 14.13 2.77
N LYS A 154 -6.45 14.32 1.47
CA LYS A 154 -7.46 15.17 0.81
C LYS A 154 -8.73 14.41 0.40
N ARG A 155 -8.81 13.12 0.72
CA ARG A 155 -9.91 12.24 0.37
C ARG A 155 -10.56 11.68 1.62
N SER A 156 -11.85 11.40 1.53
CA SER A 156 -12.64 10.73 2.56
C SER A 156 -13.34 9.52 1.96
N PHE A 157 -13.79 8.63 2.83
CA PHE A 157 -14.58 7.46 2.49
C PHE A 157 -15.46 7.09 3.68
N GLU A 158 -16.50 6.31 3.40
CA GLU A 158 -17.27 5.63 4.44
C GLU A 158 -17.26 4.11 4.16
N TRP A 159 -17.16 3.29 5.21
CA TRP A 159 -17.07 1.84 5.04
C TRP A 159 -18.29 1.25 4.35
N TYR A 160 -19.48 1.80 4.60
CA TYR A 160 -20.72 1.33 3.97
C TYR A 160 -20.70 1.48 2.44
N GLU A 161 -19.93 2.43 1.90
CA GLU A 161 -19.80 2.63 0.44
C GLU A 161 -19.22 1.39 -0.25
N LEU A 162 -18.40 0.61 0.47
CA LEU A 162 -17.80 -0.61 -0.06
C LEU A 162 -18.78 -1.78 -0.14
N SER A 163 -19.96 -1.71 0.48
CA SER A 163 -20.96 -2.78 0.47
C SER A 163 -21.44 -3.14 -0.94
N VAL A 164 -21.29 -2.24 -1.91
CA VAL A 164 -21.54 -2.51 -3.35
C VAL A 164 -20.64 -3.59 -3.92
N PHE A 165 -19.52 -3.91 -3.24
CA PHE A 165 -18.57 -4.95 -3.65
C PHE A 165 -18.80 -6.27 -2.91
N SER A 166 -20.00 -6.54 -2.42
CA SER A 166 -20.33 -7.73 -1.61
C SER A 166 -20.02 -9.08 -2.26
N ASP A 167 -19.86 -9.11 -3.57
CA ASP A 167 -19.57 -10.29 -4.39
C ASP A 167 -18.07 -10.54 -4.64
N ILE A 168 -17.15 -9.71 -4.09
CA ILE A 168 -15.71 -9.92 -4.29
C ILE A 168 -15.22 -11.20 -3.60
N ASN A 169 -14.21 -11.81 -4.22
CA ASN A 169 -13.53 -12.96 -3.64
C ASN A 169 -12.56 -12.50 -2.54
N VAL A 170 -12.74 -13.01 -1.33
CA VAL A 170 -11.85 -12.74 -0.19
C VAL A 170 -11.02 -13.95 0.24
N SER A 171 -11.02 -15.05 -0.55
CA SER A 171 -10.19 -16.23 -0.29
C SER A 171 -8.70 -15.85 -0.31
N PRO A 172 -7.88 -16.52 0.50
CA PRO A 172 -6.42 -16.29 0.50
C PRO A 172 -5.82 -16.34 -0.90
N ILE A 173 -4.81 -15.52 -1.14
CA ILE A 173 -4.03 -15.55 -2.39
C ILE A 173 -3.24 -16.85 -2.40
N ALA A 174 -3.40 -17.67 -3.43
CA ALA A 174 -2.67 -18.92 -3.58
C ALA A 174 -1.16 -18.66 -3.67
N ASN A 175 -0.37 -19.42 -2.91
CA ASN A 175 1.10 -19.33 -2.99
C ASN A 175 1.58 -19.90 -4.33
N VAL A 176 2.17 -19.09 -5.17
CA VAL A 176 2.77 -19.52 -6.45
C VAL A 176 3.95 -20.51 -6.24
N SER A 177 4.51 -20.56 -5.02
CA SER A 177 5.66 -21.42 -4.69
C SER A 177 5.40 -22.91 -4.84
N SER A 178 4.15 -23.38 -4.87
CA SER A 178 3.83 -24.81 -5.03
C SER A 178 3.58 -25.26 -6.46
N SER A 179 3.42 -24.34 -7.41
CA SER A 179 3.12 -24.66 -8.81
C SER A 179 4.34 -24.56 -9.73
N LEU A 180 5.44 -23.93 -9.30
CA LEU A 180 6.65 -23.74 -10.11
C LEU A 180 7.67 -24.90 -10.02
N THR A 181 7.41 -25.89 -9.16
CA THR A 181 8.32 -27.07 -9.05
C THR A 181 8.00 -28.18 -10.06
N ASN A 182 6.91 -28.08 -10.82
CA ASN A 182 6.49 -29.15 -11.75
C ASN A 182 6.47 -28.77 -13.25
N SER A 183 6.97 -27.59 -13.63
CA SER A 183 7.15 -27.28 -15.06
C SER A 183 8.51 -26.61 -15.26
N GLY A 184 9.35 -27.29 -16.03
CA GLY A 184 10.72 -26.88 -16.29
C GLY A 184 10.85 -25.47 -16.83
N GLY A 185 11.78 -24.73 -16.25
CA GLY A 185 12.59 -23.73 -16.90
C GLY A 185 11.88 -22.59 -17.64
N ALA A 186 11.10 -21.76 -16.95
CA ALA A 186 10.80 -20.42 -17.45
C ALA A 186 11.36 -19.40 -16.45
N LEU A 187 12.39 -18.68 -16.88
CA LEU A 187 12.98 -17.55 -16.17
C LEU A 187 11.91 -16.52 -15.86
N ILE A 188 11.66 -16.27 -14.58
CA ILE A 188 10.83 -15.16 -14.12
C ILE A 188 11.51 -13.86 -14.60
N PRO A 189 10.83 -12.99 -15.36
CA PRO A 189 11.42 -11.70 -15.70
C PRO A 189 11.66 -10.94 -14.38
N ARG A 190 12.91 -10.65 -14.07
CA ARG A 190 13.23 -9.61 -13.10
C ARG A 190 12.50 -8.34 -13.55
N LEU A 191 11.65 -7.79 -12.69
CA LEU A 191 11.14 -6.43 -12.87
C LEU A 191 12.35 -5.50 -12.98
N SER A 192 12.79 -5.27 -14.21
CA SER A 192 13.78 -4.25 -14.51
C SER A 192 13.10 -2.89 -14.26
N MET A 193 13.59 -2.20 -13.27
CA MET A 193 13.26 -0.79 -13.03
C MET A 193 13.62 -0.01 -14.30
N PRO A 194 12.72 0.81 -14.85
CA PRO A 194 13.12 1.76 -15.89
C PRO A 194 14.14 2.71 -15.25
N GLN A 195 15.38 2.65 -15.75
CA GLN A 195 16.39 3.68 -15.49
C GLN A 195 16.07 4.92 -16.30
N GLY A 196 15.00 5.61 -15.94
CA GLY A 196 14.64 6.90 -16.48
C GLY A 196 14.64 7.92 -15.35
N GLY A 197 15.74 8.62 -15.19
CA GLY A 197 15.82 9.77 -14.30
C GLY A 197 14.86 10.86 -14.77
N PHE A 198 13.71 11.00 -14.10
CA PHE A 198 12.83 12.12 -14.28
C PHE A 198 13.51 13.36 -13.70
N ARG A 199 14.03 14.24 -14.57
CA ARG A 199 14.39 15.60 -14.18
C ARG A 199 13.11 16.34 -13.83
N LEU A 200 12.89 16.59 -12.54
CA LEU A 200 11.98 17.61 -12.07
C LEU A 200 12.40 18.95 -12.71
N LYS A 201 11.57 19.49 -13.59
CA LYS A 201 11.69 20.89 -13.98
C LYS A 201 11.47 21.72 -12.73
N THR A 202 12.55 22.33 -12.24
CA THR A 202 12.49 23.35 -11.20
C THR A 202 11.61 24.49 -11.69
N PHE A 203 10.51 24.70 -11.00
CA PHE A 203 9.73 25.93 -11.15
C PHE A 203 10.65 27.11 -10.85
N GLY A 204 10.74 28.04 -11.82
CA GLY A 204 11.61 29.20 -11.76
C GLY A 204 11.39 30.02 -10.49
N ARG A 205 12.50 30.43 -9.89
CA ARG A 205 12.54 31.44 -8.83
C ARG A 205 11.80 32.67 -9.31
N ILE A 206 10.72 33.05 -8.63
CA ILE A 206 10.14 34.39 -8.74
C ILE A 206 11.14 35.32 -8.06
N GLY A 207 11.79 36.17 -8.84
CA GLY A 207 12.71 37.20 -8.36
C GLY A 207 11.99 38.26 -7.52
N PRO A 208 12.71 39.00 -6.64
CA PRO A 208 12.11 40.00 -5.80
C PRO A 208 11.62 41.18 -6.64
N LEU A 209 10.40 41.64 -6.37
CA LEU A 209 9.86 42.91 -6.87
C LEU A 209 10.69 44.06 -6.29
N SER A 210 11.53 44.65 -7.13
CA SER A 210 12.20 45.92 -6.82
C SER A 210 11.18 47.04 -6.87
N SER A 211 11.20 47.83 -5.79
CA SER A 211 10.59 49.14 -5.57
C SER A 211 10.49 50.03 -6.82
N LEU A 212 9.30 50.55 -7.10
CA LEU A 212 9.13 51.85 -7.77
C LEU A 212 8.65 52.87 -6.73
N ARG A 213 9.59 53.73 -6.29
CA ARG A 213 9.28 55.06 -5.76
C ARG A 213 9.21 56.03 -6.96
N SER A 214 8.18 56.78 -7.05
CA SER A 214 8.05 58.18 -7.44
C SER A 214 6.59 58.59 -7.32
#